data_80d37ee71d59f5c05902ada591de08de
#
_entry.id   80d37ee71d59f5c05902ada591de08de
#
_cell.length_a   1.000
_cell.length_b   1.000
_cell.length_c   1.000
_cell.angle_alpha   90.00
_cell.angle_beta   90.00
_cell.angle_gamma   90.00
#
_symmetry.space_group_name_H-M   'P 1'
#
loop_
_entity.id
_entity.type
_entity.pdbx_description
1 polymer ?
#
loop_
_entity_poly.entity_id
_entity_poly.type
_entity_poly.pdbx_seq_one_letter_code
_entity_poly.pdbx_strand_id
1 'polypeptide(L)'
;TASMKEGVKMPLTVLLPKNAYSSALEEMLTPLLPLGSVFADPERDLEGLQGRRLLFAVALDEGGCNEAYYHMLSRLRRDVSLLTGCVAGVIVTGVGEFYTKDVARDMVFAANQAGCAFLGRPLVEATGSLRNFRVQAQIGGVNEETAFRASISELIERLAAWEKPGPIRHILALHASQRSTSNTLAFWELVRRALPPEMEVEEIGLRNGTVPDCNGCSYTACLHFGEQGSCFYGSGPMVQEVYPAVRRCDALVMLCANYNDALSANLTACVNRLTALFRQQRFYDKRLFGLVVSGYSGGDLLARQLISALNMNKSFFLPPHFCLLETANERGSLVRLPGIERR
;
A
#
# COMPACT_ATOMS: atom_id res chain seq x y z
N THR A 1 -18.56 -15.37 -19.60
CA THR A 1 -19.60 -15.28 -18.56
C THR A 1 -19.28 -16.25 -17.45
N ALA A 2 -18.38 -15.85 -16.53
CA ALA A 2 -18.15 -16.56 -15.28
C ALA A 2 -19.22 -16.07 -14.29
N SER A 3 -20.11 -16.94 -13.86
CA SER A 3 -21.07 -16.73 -12.78
C SER A 3 -20.27 -16.33 -11.52
N MET A 4 -20.32 -15.06 -11.14
CA MET A 4 -19.90 -14.64 -9.79
C MET A 4 -20.87 -15.30 -8.81
N LYS A 5 -20.36 -16.22 -7.98
CA LYS A 5 -21.08 -16.66 -6.79
C LYS A 5 -21.40 -15.40 -5.98
N GLU A 6 -22.69 -15.13 -5.71
CA GLU A 6 -23.10 -14.13 -4.74
C GLU A 6 -22.57 -14.53 -3.36
N GLY A 7 -21.35 -14.13 -3.06
CA GLY A 7 -20.78 -14.28 -1.73
C GLY A 7 -21.52 -13.36 -0.77
N VAL A 8 -21.80 -13.87 0.42
CA VAL A 8 -22.41 -13.09 1.50
C VAL A 8 -21.53 -11.84 1.74
N LYS A 9 -22.03 -10.66 1.39
CA LYS A 9 -21.34 -9.39 1.65
C LYS A 9 -21.30 -9.15 3.15
N MET A 10 -20.11 -9.16 3.73
CA MET A 10 -19.94 -8.95 5.17
C MET A 10 -20.12 -7.47 5.54
N PRO A 11 -20.72 -7.16 6.70
CA PRO A 11 -20.88 -5.80 7.17
C PRO A 11 -19.53 -5.13 7.46
N LEU A 12 -19.50 -3.81 7.34
CA LEU A 12 -18.33 -2.98 7.61
C LEU A 12 -18.52 -2.16 8.87
N THR A 13 -17.42 -1.88 9.56
CA THR A 13 -17.36 -0.82 10.57
C THR A 13 -16.69 0.39 9.95
N VAL A 14 -17.41 1.49 9.82
CA VAL A 14 -16.93 2.75 9.25
C VAL A 14 -16.42 3.62 10.38
N LEU A 15 -15.11 3.88 10.40
CA LEU A 15 -14.47 4.80 11.35
C LEU A 15 -14.47 6.21 10.74
N LEU A 16 -15.30 7.07 11.30
CA LEU A 16 -15.55 8.42 10.80
C LEU A 16 -15.19 9.48 11.85
N PRO A 17 -13.95 10.00 11.84
CA PRO A 17 -13.58 11.14 12.68
C PRO A 17 -14.46 12.35 12.38
N LYS A 18 -15.17 12.85 13.40
CA LYS A 18 -16.18 13.89 13.22
C LYS A 18 -15.57 15.29 13.10
N ASN A 19 -16.04 16.04 12.11
CA ASN A 19 -15.86 17.47 11.94
C ASN A 19 -17.07 18.08 11.21
N ALA A 20 -17.04 19.33 10.82
CA ALA A 20 -18.14 20.01 10.13
C ALA A 20 -18.51 19.37 8.76
N TYR A 21 -17.58 18.66 8.12
CA TYR A 21 -17.74 18.06 6.79
C TYR A 21 -18.07 16.58 6.82
N SER A 22 -17.97 15.92 7.96
CA SER A 22 -18.16 14.47 8.07
C SER A 22 -19.60 14.01 7.82
N SER A 23 -20.61 14.87 8.07
CA SER A 23 -22.01 14.53 7.82
C SER A 23 -22.32 14.29 6.34
N ALA A 24 -21.77 15.11 5.44
CA ALA A 24 -21.93 14.92 4.00
C ALA A 24 -21.29 13.61 3.51
N LEU A 25 -20.12 13.24 4.08
CA LEU A 25 -19.46 11.98 3.78
C LEU A 25 -20.29 10.79 4.31
N GLU A 26 -20.85 10.88 5.52
CA GLU A 26 -21.71 9.87 6.12
C GLU A 26 -22.97 9.63 5.28
N GLU A 27 -23.66 10.70 4.87
CA GLU A 27 -24.84 10.64 3.98
C GLU A 27 -24.52 9.98 2.64
N MET A 28 -23.37 10.29 2.05
CA MET A 28 -22.94 9.69 0.79
C MET A 28 -22.62 8.19 0.92
N LEU A 29 -22.02 7.76 2.05
CA LEU A 29 -21.64 6.36 2.27
C LEU A 29 -22.81 5.47 2.65
N THR A 30 -23.76 5.97 3.43
CA THR A 30 -24.87 5.19 4.00
C THR A 30 -25.58 4.29 2.98
N PRO A 31 -26.00 4.78 1.79
CA PRO A 31 -26.70 3.93 0.80
C PRO A 31 -25.81 2.90 0.10
N LEU A 32 -24.48 3.02 0.23
CA LEU A 32 -23.52 2.15 -0.43
C LEU A 32 -23.04 1.00 0.46
N LEU A 33 -23.27 1.10 1.77
CA LEU A 33 -22.79 0.12 2.75
C LEU A 33 -23.61 -1.16 2.73
N PRO A 34 -23.00 -2.35 2.92
CA PRO A 34 -23.72 -3.60 3.15
C PRO A 34 -24.64 -3.54 4.37
N LEU A 35 -25.72 -4.31 4.33
CA LEU A 35 -26.65 -4.41 5.47
C LEU A 35 -25.92 -4.85 6.74
N GLY A 36 -26.23 -4.21 7.85
CA GLY A 36 -25.61 -4.46 9.15
C GLY A 36 -24.29 -3.71 9.37
N SER A 37 -23.85 -2.88 8.42
CA SER A 37 -22.72 -1.98 8.62
C SER A 37 -23.04 -0.88 9.63
N VAL A 38 -22.04 -0.43 10.38
CA VAL A 38 -22.20 0.58 11.44
C VAL A 38 -21.16 1.67 11.30
N PHE A 39 -21.53 2.91 11.64
CA PHE A 39 -20.59 3.99 11.88
C PHE A 39 -20.11 3.96 13.32
N ALA A 40 -18.82 4.10 13.52
CA ALA A 40 -18.16 4.13 14.82
C ALA A 40 -17.40 5.45 14.99
N ASP A 41 -17.47 6.00 16.19
CA ASP A 41 -16.70 7.15 16.58
C ASP A 41 -15.31 6.70 17.03
N PRO A 42 -14.23 7.04 16.30
CA PRO A 42 -12.88 6.59 16.66
C PRO A 42 -12.37 7.15 17.99
N GLU A 43 -12.98 8.18 18.55
CA GLU A 43 -12.64 8.66 19.90
C GLU A 43 -13.13 7.71 21.00
N ARG A 44 -14.17 6.92 20.75
CA ARG A 44 -14.83 6.04 21.73
C ARG A 44 -14.69 4.55 21.38
N ASP A 45 -14.78 4.22 20.10
CA ASP A 45 -15.09 2.86 19.63
C ASP A 45 -13.88 2.15 18.99
N LEU A 46 -12.64 2.58 19.23
CA LEU A 46 -11.46 1.92 18.68
C LEU A 46 -11.15 0.56 19.34
N GLU A 47 -11.54 0.38 20.59
CA GLU A 47 -11.37 -0.90 21.26
C GLU A 47 -12.44 -1.90 20.81
N GLY A 48 -12.09 -3.19 20.75
CA GLY A 48 -13.01 -4.27 20.36
C GLY A 48 -13.27 -4.39 18.86
N LEU A 49 -12.43 -3.77 18.03
CA LEU A 49 -12.52 -3.85 16.57
C LEU A 49 -11.78 -5.04 15.94
N GLN A 50 -11.06 -5.82 16.73
CA GLN A 50 -10.23 -6.93 16.25
C GLN A 50 -11.02 -7.86 15.31
N GLY A 51 -10.38 -8.25 14.22
CA GLY A 51 -10.97 -9.15 13.22
C GLY A 51 -12.05 -8.55 12.33
N ARG A 52 -12.39 -7.26 12.47
CA ARG A 52 -13.43 -6.60 11.67
C ARG A 52 -12.91 -6.10 10.32
N ARG A 53 -13.86 -5.86 9.41
CA ARG A 53 -13.62 -5.14 8.16
C ARG A 53 -13.88 -3.66 8.39
N LEU A 54 -12.85 -2.85 8.21
CA LEU A 54 -12.86 -1.43 8.56
C LEU A 54 -12.86 -0.56 7.31
N LEU A 55 -13.66 0.48 7.31
CA LEU A 55 -13.60 1.56 6.34
C LEU A 55 -13.24 2.85 7.07
N PHE A 56 -12.01 3.32 6.90
CA PHE A 56 -11.63 4.64 7.39
C PHE A 56 -12.18 5.70 6.45
N ALA A 57 -13.06 6.56 6.95
CA ALA A 57 -13.67 7.63 6.18
C ALA A 57 -13.31 8.98 6.81
N VAL A 58 -12.55 9.82 6.11
CA VAL A 58 -12.02 11.09 6.64
C VAL A 58 -12.44 12.23 5.74
N ALA A 59 -13.14 13.21 6.31
CA ALA A 59 -13.43 14.49 5.65
C ALA A 59 -12.45 15.55 6.17
N LEU A 60 -11.80 16.26 5.25
CA LEU A 60 -10.87 17.35 5.58
C LEU A 60 -11.54 18.71 5.38
N ASP A 61 -11.21 19.65 6.23
CA ASP A 61 -11.62 21.05 6.15
C ASP A 61 -10.86 21.83 5.04
N GLU A 62 -11.05 23.15 4.98
CA GLU A 62 -10.39 24.05 4.02
C GLU A 62 -8.87 24.09 4.21
N GLY A 63 -8.37 23.83 5.42
CA GLY A 63 -6.95 23.74 5.76
C GLY A 63 -6.35 22.39 5.43
N GLY A 64 -7.15 21.42 4.97
CA GLY A 64 -6.72 20.04 4.75
C GLY A 64 -6.54 19.23 6.02
N CYS A 65 -7.23 19.62 7.10
CA CYS A 65 -7.11 19.06 8.44
C CYS A 65 -8.41 18.41 8.94
N ASN A 66 -8.27 17.57 9.98
CA ASN A 66 -9.36 17.04 10.79
C ASN A 66 -8.78 16.67 12.16
N GLU A 67 -9.15 17.39 13.23
CA GLU A 67 -8.60 17.18 14.58
C GLU A 67 -8.88 15.78 15.12
N ALA A 68 -10.11 15.29 14.98
CA ALA A 68 -10.50 13.97 15.45
C ALA A 68 -9.72 12.86 14.73
N TYR A 69 -9.34 13.07 13.45
CA TYR A 69 -8.43 12.19 12.75
C TYR A 69 -7.06 12.12 13.42
N TYR A 70 -6.48 13.25 13.82
CA TYR A 70 -5.18 13.25 14.49
C TYR A 70 -5.23 12.60 15.88
N HIS A 71 -6.34 12.74 16.60
CA HIS A 71 -6.57 12.01 17.85
C HIS A 71 -6.62 10.49 17.62
N MET A 72 -7.37 10.04 16.62
CA MET A 72 -7.40 8.64 16.22
C MET A 72 -6.00 8.13 15.83
N LEU A 73 -5.28 8.89 15.01
CA LEU A 73 -3.93 8.56 14.58
C LEU A 73 -2.97 8.38 15.77
N SER A 74 -3.06 9.27 16.77
CA SER A 74 -2.28 9.18 18.00
C SER A 74 -2.54 7.89 18.79
N ARG A 75 -3.80 7.43 18.84
CA ARG A 75 -4.17 6.17 19.51
C ARG A 75 -3.61 4.96 18.75
N LEU A 76 -3.76 4.93 17.42
CA LEU A 76 -3.22 3.87 16.57
C LEU A 76 -1.70 3.71 16.71
N ARG A 77 -0.97 4.81 16.87
CA ARG A 77 0.49 4.81 17.01
C ARG A 77 0.98 4.31 18.38
N ARG A 78 0.11 4.25 19.40
CA ARG A 78 0.47 3.83 20.76
C ARG A 78 0.25 2.34 21.01
N ASP A 79 -0.65 1.69 20.28
CA ASP A 79 -0.98 0.28 20.49
C ASP A 79 -0.84 -0.51 19.19
N VAL A 80 0.22 -1.28 19.11
CA VAL A 80 0.57 -2.10 17.94
C VAL A 80 -0.39 -3.29 17.71
N SER A 81 -1.29 -3.57 18.64
CA SER A 81 -2.23 -4.68 18.60
C SER A 81 -3.70 -4.26 18.44
N LEU A 82 -3.97 -2.96 18.48
CA LEU A 82 -5.32 -2.40 18.55
C LEU A 82 -6.26 -2.89 17.44
N LEU A 83 -5.73 -3.10 16.23
CA LEU A 83 -6.48 -3.52 15.05
C LEU A 83 -6.09 -4.91 14.55
N THR A 84 -5.60 -5.78 15.44
CA THR A 84 -5.19 -7.13 15.08
C THR A 84 -6.28 -7.89 14.34
N GLY A 85 -5.92 -8.47 13.19
CA GLY A 85 -6.83 -9.26 12.36
C GLY A 85 -7.82 -8.45 11.54
N CYS A 86 -7.80 -7.11 11.62
CA CYS A 86 -8.61 -6.25 10.76
C CYS A 86 -8.07 -6.21 9.33
N VAL A 87 -8.98 -5.94 8.40
CA VAL A 87 -8.65 -5.54 7.02
C VAL A 87 -9.41 -4.26 6.68
N ALA A 88 -8.76 -3.34 5.95
CA ALA A 88 -9.34 -2.02 5.74
C ALA A 88 -9.22 -1.47 4.31
N GLY A 89 -10.11 -0.52 4.02
CA GLY A 89 -10.05 0.47 2.96
C GLY A 89 -10.08 1.88 3.54
N VAL A 90 -9.80 2.88 2.71
CA VAL A 90 -9.74 4.29 3.12
C VAL A 90 -10.47 5.16 2.10
N ILE A 91 -11.30 6.07 2.59
CA ILE A 91 -11.90 7.14 1.80
C ILE A 91 -11.49 8.46 2.44
N VAL A 92 -10.99 9.39 1.63
CA VAL A 92 -10.67 10.75 2.09
C VAL A 92 -11.31 11.76 1.16
N THR A 93 -12.06 12.69 1.69
CA THR A 93 -12.60 13.84 0.97
C THR A 93 -11.98 15.13 1.48
N GLY A 94 -11.65 16.05 0.59
CA GLY A 94 -11.11 17.36 0.94
C GLY A 94 -11.85 18.49 0.26
N VAL A 95 -11.97 19.64 0.93
CA VAL A 95 -12.47 20.88 0.34
C VAL A 95 -11.45 21.45 -0.65
N GLY A 96 -10.16 21.29 -0.35
CA GLY A 96 -9.03 21.74 -1.18
C GLY A 96 -8.51 20.68 -2.15
N GLU A 97 -7.45 21.05 -2.88
CA GLU A 97 -6.80 20.16 -3.88
C GLU A 97 -5.66 19.32 -3.29
N PHE A 98 -5.26 19.54 -2.04
CA PHE A 98 -4.09 18.93 -1.43
C PHE A 98 -4.42 18.14 -0.17
N TYR A 99 -3.44 17.40 0.35
CA TYR A 99 -3.41 16.65 1.60
C TYR A 99 -4.23 15.36 1.67
N THR A 100 -5.23 15.14 0.80
CA THR A 100 -6.05 13.92 0.83
C THR A 100 -5.22 12.64 0.79
N LYS A 101 -4.24 12.57 -0.12
CA LYS A 101 -3.35 11.40 -0.24
C LYS A 101 -2.36 11.29 0.91
N ASP A 102 -1.88 12.40 1.43
CA ASP A 102 -0.94 12.43 2.55
C ASP A 102 -1.60 11.90 3.83
N VAL A 103 -2.78 12.41 4.15
CA VAL A 103 -3.62 11.93 5.25
C VAL A 103 -3.92 10.43 5.11
N ALA A 104 -4.31 9.97 3.91
CA ALA A 104 -4.58 8.55 3.66
C ALA A 104 -3.32 7.68 3.88
N ARG A 105 -2.18 8.13 3.41
CA ARG A 105 -0.89 7.41 3.55
C ARG A 105 -0.49 7.26 5.01
N ASP A 106 -0.62 8.33 5.79
CA ASP A 106 -0.33 8.32 7.23
C ASP A 106 -1.29 7.42 8.00
N MET A 107 -2.59 7.43 7.63
CA MET A 107 -3.60 6.54 8.17
C MET A 107 -3.25 5.07 7.91
N VAL A 108 -2.96 4.73 6.66
CA VAL A 108 -2.61 3.35 6.28
C VAL A 108 -1.39 2.88 7.05
N PHE A 109 -0.35 3.70 7.17
CA PHE A 109 0.85 3.34 7.91
C PHE A 109 0.56 3.12 9.40
N ALA A 110 -0.11 4.07 10.07
CA ALA A 110 -0.40 3.97 11.50
C ALA A 110 -1.32 2.77 11.82
N ALA A 111 -2.39 2.57 11.06
CA ALA A 111 -3.29 1.44 11.26
C ALA A 111 -2.62 0.10 10.93
N ASN A 112 -1.71 0.06 9.94
CA ASN A 112 -0.93 -1.14 9.64
C ASN A 112 0.03 -1.50 10.77
N GLN A 113 0.69 -0.51 11.37
CA GLN A 113 1.51 -0.72 12.58
C GLN A 113 0.67 -1.14 13.78
N ALA A 114 -0.62 -0.81 13.84
CA ALA A 114 -1.58 -1.28 14.84
C ALA A 114 -2.18 -2.67 14.53
N GLY A 115 -1.68 -3.39 13.52
CA GLY A 115 -2.09 -4.76 13.19
C GLY A 115 -3.16 -4.88 12.12
N CYS A 116 -3.52 -3.79 11.41
CA CYS A 116 -4.50 -3.82 10.33
C CYS A 116 -3.85 -4.15 8.98
N ALA A 117 -4.49 -5.05 8.22
CA ALA A 117 -4.16 -5.26 6.81
C ALA A 117 -4.90 -4.26 5.92
N PHE A 118 -4.35 -3.97 4.72
CA PHE A 118 -5.06 -3.15 3.74
C PHE A 118 -5.16 -3.84 2.38
N LEU A 119 -6.31 -3.65 1.74
CA LEU A 119 -6.50 -4.09 0.37
C LEU A 119 -5.41 -3.51 -0.55
N GLY A 120 -5.14 -4.16 -1.66
CA GLY A 120 -4.44 -3.50 -2.76
C GLY A 120 -5.34 -2.38 -3.31
N ARG A 121 -4.78 -1.18 -3.55
CA ARG A 121 -5.55 0.05 -3.86
C ARG A 121 -6.64 0.31 -2.81
N PRO A 122 -6.24 0.53 -1.56
CA PRO A 122 -7.18 0.71 -0.46
C PRO A 122 -7.84 2.09 -0.45
N LEU A 123 -7.34 3.04 -1.26
CA LEU A 123 -7.70 4.46 -1.19
C LEU A 123 -8.62 4.85 -2.32
N VAL A 124 -9.72 5.51 -1.95
CA VAL A 124 -10.51 6.39 -2.81
C VAL A 124 -10.46 7.79 -2.20
N GLU A 125 -9.96 8.76 -2.95
CA GLU A 125 -9.81 10.13 -2.50
C GLU A 125 -10.53 11.11 -3.43
N ALA A 126 -11.18 12.13 -2.87
CA ALA A 126 -11.80 13.22 -3.60
C ALA A 126 -11.14 14.55 -3.21
N THR A 127 -10.51 15.22 -4.16
CA THR A 127 -10.12 16.64 -4.01
C THR A 127 -11.33 17.54 -4.28
N GLY A 128 -11.28 18.79 -3.84
CA GLY A 128 -12.43 19.71 -3.95
C GLY A 128 -12.98 19.87 -5.36
N SER A 129 -12.13 19.82 -6.39
CA SER A 129 -12.56 19.93 -7.80
C SER A 129 -12.84 18.58 -8.48
N LEU A 130 -12.61 17.44 -7.81
CA LEU A 130 -12.67 16.09 -8.39
C LEU A 130 -11.79 15.89 -9.66
N ARG A 131 -10.80 16.76 -9.91
CA ARG A 131 -9.89 16.64 -11.06
C ARG A 131 -9.15 15.30 -11.13
N ASN A 132 -8.92 14.69 -9.99
CA ASN A 132 -8.29 13.38 -9.90
C ASN A 132 -9.17 12.26 -10.49
N PHE A 133 -10.46 12.48 -10.74
CA PHE A 133 -11.37 11.55 -11.42
C PHE A 133 -11.56 11.80 -12.92
N ARG A 134 -11.01 12.90 -13.48
CA ARG A 134 -11.21 13.27 -14.88
C ARG A 134 -10.92 12.13 -15.87
N VAL A 135 -9.81 11.42 -15.70
CA VAL A 135 -9.43 10.33 -16.60
C VAL A 135 -10.40 9.15 -16.50
N GLN A 136 -10.83 8.79 -15.30
CA GLN A 136 -11.81 7.72 -15.09
C GLN A 136 -13.18 8.09 -15.65
N ALA A 137 -13.60 9.33 -15.44
CA ALA A 137 -14.84 9.88 -16.00
C ALA A 137 -14.85 9.82 -17.53
N GLN A 138 -13.75 10.24 -18.17
CA GLN A 138 -13.61 10.17 -19.63
C GLN A 138 -13.66 8.73 -20.16
N ILE A 139 -12.96 7.80 -19.51
CA ILE A 139 -12.98 6.36 -19.91
C ILE A 139 -14.38 5.77 -19.74
N GLY A 140 -15.08 6.13 -18.68
CA GLY A 140 -16.43 5.63 -18.37
C GLY A 140 -17.56 6.34 -19.10
N GLY A 141 -17.28 7.43 -19.80
CA GLY A 141 -18.32 8.25 -20.44
C GLY A 141 -19.30 8.90 -19.45
N VAL A 142 -18.84 9.21 -18.23
CA VAL A 142 -19.62 9.79 -17.12
C VAL A 142 -18.96 11.07 -16.61
N ASN A 143 -19.59 11.78 -15.67
CA ASN A 143 -18.96 12.90 -14.98
C ASN A 143 -18.07 12.42 -13.81
N GLU A 144 -17.25 13.34 -13.28
CA GLU A 144 -16.29 13.06 -12.20
C GLU A 144 -16.96 12.60 -10.90
N GLU A 145 -18.11 13.16 -10.54
CA GLU A 145 -18.90 12.76 -9.37
C GLU A 145 -19.37 11.30 -9.47
N THR A 146 -19.89 10.92 -10.65
CA THR A 146 -20.32 9.54 -10.92
C THR A 146 -19.13 8.57 -10.85
N ALA A 147 -17.98 8.95 -11.42
CA ALA A 147 -16.76 8.14 -11.37
C ALA A 147 -16.24 7.98 -9.93
N PHE A 148 -16.32 9.04 -9.12
CA PHE A 148 -15.97 9.00 -7.70
C PHE A 148 -16.88 8.03 -6.92
N ARG A 149 -18.20 8.17 -7.05
CA ARG A 149 -19.18 7.27 -6.38
C ARG A 149 -19.01 5.81 -6.80
N ALA A 150 -18.77 5.55 -8.08
CA ALA A 150 -18.48 4.21 -8.58
C ALA A 150 -17.20 3.63 -7.95
N SER A 151 -16.16 4.44 -7.77
CA SER A 151 -14.92 4.01 -7.12
C SER A 151 -15.11 3.69 -5.63
N ILE A 152 -15.97 4.45 -4.92
CA ILE A 152 -16.36 4.12 -3.54
C ILE A 152 -17.09 2.78 -3.51
N SER A 153 -18.09 2.57 -4.37
CA SER A 153 -18.85 1.31 -4.43
C SER A 153 -17.93 0.13 -4.70
N GLU A 154 -17.01 0.24 -5.66
CA GLU A 154 -16.00 -0.80 -5.94
C GLU A 154 -15.14 -1.11 -4.71
N LEU A 155 -14.66 -0.09 -3.98
CA LEU A 155 -13.85 -0.30 -2.78
C LEU A 155 -14.65 -1.01 -1.69
N ILE A 156 -15.89 -0.57 -1.42
CA ILE A 156 -16.77 -1.17 -0.44
C ILE A 156 -17.07 -2.64 -0.79
N GLU A 157 -17.37 -2.93 -2.07
CA GLU A 157 -17.64 -4.30 -2.54
C GLU A 157 -16.40 -5.20 -2.37
N ARG A 158 -15.22 -4.74 -2.76
CA ARG A 158 -13.97 -5.50 -2.57
C ARG A 158 -13.67 -5.75 -1.10
N LEU A 159 -13.93 -4.77 -0.23
CA LEU A 159 -13.72 -4.91 1.20
C LEU A 159 -14.74 -5.87 1.83
N ALA A 160 -16.01 -5.75 1.45
CA ALA A 160 -17.09 -6.62 1.93
C ALA A 160 -16.95 -8.09 1.46
N ALA A 161 -16.36 -8.30 0.29
CA ALA A 161 -16.11 -9.62 -0.28
C ALA A 161 -14.69 -10.14 -0.03
N TRP A 162 -13.84 -9.40 0.72
CA TRP A 162 -12.44 -9.76 0.89
C TRP A 162 -12.27 -11.13 1.56
N GLU A 163 -11.39 -11.92 1.03
CA GLU A 163 -10.93 -13.18 1.60
C GLU A 163 -9.42 -13.13 1.82
N LYS A 164 -8.98 -13.81 2.87
CA LYS A 164 -7.55 -13.87 3.20
C LYS A 164 -6.79 -14.53 2.05
N PRO A 165 -5.74 -13.89 1.51
CA PRO A 165 -4.93 -14.50 0.46
C PRO A 165 -4.33 -15.83 0.90
N GLY A 166 -4.13 -16.76 -0.06
CA GLY A 166 -3.54 -18.09 0.16
C GLY A 166 -2.14 -18.05 0.82
N PRO A 167 -1.50 -19.16 1.09
CA PRO A 167 -0.17 -19.19 1.71
C PRO A 167 0.89 -18.55 0.81
N ILE A 168 1.97 -18.04 1.42
CA ILE A 168 3.16 -17.59 0.69
C ILE A 168 4.04 -18.82 0.43
N ARG A 169 4.41 -19.02 -0.83
CA ARG A 169 5.34 -20.06 -1.27
C ARG A 169 6.55 -19.47 -1.99
N HIS A 170 6.33 -18.42 -2.80
CA HIS A 170 7.35 -17.77 -3.60
C HIS A 170 7.52 -16.32 -3.16
N ILE A 171 8.71 -15.99 -2.69
CA ILE A 171 9.09 -14.65 -2.24
C ILE A 171 10.05 -14.06 -3.26
N LEU A 172 9.75 -12.85 -3.72
CA LEU A 172 10.68 -12.02 -4.50
C LEU A 172 11.24 -10.92 -3.60
N ALA A 173 12.56 -10.90 -3.40
CA ALA A 173 13.27 -9.82 -2.72
C ALA A 173 13.99 -8.93 -3.74
N LEU A 174 13.69 -7.62 -3.70
CA LEU A 174 14.32 -6.62 -4.58
C LEU A 174 15.17 -5.65 -3.75
N HIS A 175 16.41 -5.43 -4.18
CA HIS A 175 17.32 -4.48 -3.54
C HIS A 175 18.20 -3.74 -4.56
N ALA A 176 18.72 -2.59 -4.13
CA ALA A 176 19.74 -1.84 -4.89
C ALA A 176 21.11 -1.81 -4.18
N SER A 177 21.29 -2.64 -3.16
CA SER A 177 22.56 -2.72 -2.40
C SER A 177 23.67 -3.32 -3.26
N GLN A 178 24.86 -2.69 -3.21
CA GLN A 178 25.98 -3.05 -4.09
C GLN A 178 26.96 -4.03 -3.44
N ARG A 179 26.89 -4.24 -2.14
CA ARG A 179 27.95 -4.93 -1.38
C ARG A 179 27.39 -5.85 -0.30
N SER A 180 28.09 -6.95 -0.05
CA SER A 180 27.84 -7.87 1.06
C SER A 180 27.94 -7.21 2.45
N THR A 181 28.55 -6.04 2.58
CA THR A 181 28.67 -5.26 3.82
C THR A 181 27.47 -4.35 4.08
N SER A 182 26.41 -4.44 3.28
CA SER A 182 25.17 -3.67 3.47
C SER A 182 24.43 -4.13 4.72
N ASN A 183 24.11 -3.20 5.62
CA ASN A 183 23.24 -3.50 6.78
C ASN A 183 21.86 -3.98 6.34
N THR A 184 21.33 -3.48 5.22
CA THR A 184 20.06 -3.93 4.65
C THR A 184 20.10 -5.40 4.24
N LEU A 185 21.16 -5.84 3.56
CA LEU A 185 21.33 -7.25 3.19
C LEU A 185 21.64 -8.13 4.42
N ALA A 186 22.38 -7.62 5.40
CA ALA A 186 22.60 -8.33 6.66
C ALA A 186 21.28 -8.54 7.41
N PHE A 187 20.37 -7.57 7.41
CA PHE A 187 19.05 -7.71 8.01
C PHE A 187 18.18 -8.72 7.24
N TRP A 188 18.21 -8.65 5.93
CA TRP A 188 17.51 -9.61 5.08
C TRP A 188 17.98 -11.04 5.33
N GLU A 189 19.27 -11.26 5.49
CA GLU A 189 19.81 -12.59 5.78
C GLU A 189 19.32 -13.15 7.11
N LEU A 190 19.13 -12.31 8.15
CA LEU A 190 18.50 -12.74 9.41
C LEU A 190 17.04 -13.17 9.18
N VAL A 191 16.26 -12.36 8.45
CA VAL A 191 14.87 -12.70 8.09
C VAL A 191 14.83 -14.00 7.29
N ARG A 192 15.70 -14.14 6.29
CA ARG A 192 15.74 -15.30 5.40
C ARG A 192 16.01 -16.62 6.14
N ARG A 193 16.88 -16.57 7.16
CA ARG A 193 17.14 -17.74 8.03
C ARG A 193 15.95 -18.16 8.88
N ALA A 194 15.05 -17.24 9.17
CA ALA A 194 13.85 -17.50 9.97
C ALA A 194 12.65 -17.95 9.10
N LEU A 195 12.76 -17.90 7.77
CA LEU A 195 11.69 -18.36 6.90
C LEU A 195 11.57 -19.88 6.92
N PRO A 196 10.34 -20.43 6.81
CA PRO A 196 10.12 -21.84 6.60
C PRO A 196 10.90 -22.39 5.40
N PRO A 197 11.50 -23.58 5.50
CA PRO A 197 12.37 -24.14 4.46
C PRO A 197 11.65 -24.45 3.13
N GLU A 198 10.33 -24.56 3.15
CA GLU A 198 9.50 -24.79 1.97
C GLU A 198 9.24 -23.50 1.16
N MET A 199 9.62 -22.33 1.66
CA MET A 199 9.48 -21.08 0.92
C MET A 199 10.62 -20.88 -0.06
N GLU A 200 10.29 -20.71 -1.32
CA GLU A 200 11.25 -20.36 -2.36
C GLU A 200 11.52 -18.85 -2.34
N VAL A 201 12.79 -18.48 -2.30
CA VAL A 201 13.23 -17.08 -2.28
C VAL A 201 14.05 -16.78 -3.52
N GLU A 202 13.53 -15.88 -4.34
CA GLU A 202 14.24 -15.29 -5.47
C GLU A 202 14.72 -13.89 -5.06
N GLU A 203 16.01 -13.61 -5.23
CA GLU A 203 16.61 -12.31 -4.90
C GLU A 203 17.18 -11.66 -6.15
N ILE A 204 16.77 -10.41 -6.44
CA ILE A 204 17.25 -9.65 -7.60
C ILE A 204 17.88 -8.34 -7.12
N GLY A 205 19.16 -8.17 -7.44
CA GLY A 205 19.93 -6.97 -7.17
C GLY A 205 19.89 -5.98 -8.33
N LEU A 206 19.21 -4.87 -8.13
CA LEU A 206 19.10 -3.78 -9.10
C LEU A 206 20.29 -2.84 -8.96
N ARG A 207 21.40 -3.17 -9.59
CA ARG A 207 22.66 -2.42 -9.46
C ARG A 207 22.58 -1.05 -10.14
N ASN A 208 23.43 -0.12 -9.69
CA ASN A 208 23.53 1.21 -10.27
C ASN A 208 23.79 1.15 -11.79
N GLY A 209 23.03 1.96 -12.53
CA GLY A 209 23.14 2.03 -13.99
C GLY A 209 22.47 0.90 -14.77
N THR A 210 21.92 -0.14 -14.10
CA THR A 210 21.28 -1.27 -14.81
C THR A 210 19.77 -1.08 -15.04
N VAL A 211 19.14 -0.18 -14.30
CA VAL A 211 17.71 0.12 -14.40
C VAL A 211 17.52 1.58 -14.78
N PRO A 212 17.42 1.93 -16.06
CA PRO A 212 17.03 3.28 -16.46
C PRO A 212 15.63 3.59 -15.98
N ASP A 213 15.38 4.85 -15.63
CA ASP A 213 14.05 5.28 -15.16
C ASP A 213 12.98 5.13 -16.25
N CYS A 214 11.71 5.26 -15.84
CA CYS A 214 10.57 5.20 -16.75
C CYS A 214 10.66 6.31 -17.80
N ASN A 215 10.47 5.96 -19.07
CA ASN A 215 10.51 6.92 -20.19
C ASN A 215 9.28 7.87 -20.23
N GLY A 216 8.26 7.65 -19.37
CA GLY A 216 7.05 8.47 -19.37
C GLY A 216 6.19 8.33 -20.62
N CYS A 217 6.13 7.14 -21.21
CA CYS A 217 5.31 6.85 -22.40
C CYS A 217 3.84 7.22 -22.18
N SER A 218 3.13 7.58 -23.27
CA SER A 218 1.68 7.71 -23.25
C SER A 218 1.00 6.44 -22.75
N TYR A 219 -0.25 6.55 -22.28
CA TYR A 219 -1.02 5.39 -21.81
C TYR A 219 -1.07 4.28 -22.86
N THR A 220 -1.41 4.61 -24.08
CA THR A 220 -1.53 3.66 -25.21
C THR A 220 -0.22 2.99 -25.56
N ALA A 221 0.89 3.74 -25.61
CA ALA A 221 2.20 3.18 -25.86
C ALA A 221 2.67 2.27 -24.72
N CYS A 222 2.45 2.66 -23.46
CA CYS A 222 2.79 1.83 -22.30
C CYS A 222 1.98 0.53 -22.27
N LEU A 223 0.69 0.59 -22.64
CA LEU A 223 -0.18 -0.56 -22.75
C LEU A 223 0.32 -1.53 -23.85
N HIS A 224 0.60 -1.00 -25.03
CA HIS A 224 1.11 -1.78 -26.15
C HIS A 224 2.38 -2.57 -25.82
N PHE A 225 3.39 -1.92 -25.20
CA PHE A 225 4.59 -2.63 -24.76
C PHE A 225 4.29 -3.66 -23.66
N GLY A 226 3.40 -3.33 -22.72
CA GLY A 226 2.98 -4.23 -21.66
C GLY A 226 2.34 -5.52 -22.21
N GLU A 227 1.48 -5.42 -23.22
CA GLU A 227 0.83 -6.56 -23.90
C GLU A 227 1.86 -7.52 -24.50
N GLN A 228 3.01 -7.03 -24.87
CA GLN A 228 4.16 -7.82 -25.33
C GLN A 228 5.04 -8.36 -24.20
N GLY A 229 4.64 -8.18 -22.92
CA GLY A 229 5.41 -8.56 -21.76
C GLY A 229 6.64 -7.70 -21.50
N SER A 230 6.71 -6.52 -22.11
CA SER A 230 7.88 -5.64 -22.17
C SER A 230 7.56 -4.21 -21.71
N CYS A 231 8.48 -3.29 -21.91
CA CYS A 231 8.28 -1.84 -21.80
C CYS A 231 9.10 -1.14 -22.91
N PHE A 232 9.06 0.18 -22.97
CA PHE A 232 9.78 0.98 -23.99
C PHE A 232 11.22 0.51 -24.27
N TYR A 233 11.96 0.12 -23.24
CA TYR A 233 13.36 -0.31 -23.38
C TYR A 233 13.54 -1.70 -24.00
N GLY A 234 12.46 -2.50 -24.11
CA GLY A 234 12.46 -3.81 -24.78
C GLY A 234 13.27 -4.93 -24.10
N SER A 235 14.30 -4.59 -23.35
CA SER A 235 15.23 -5.55 -22.74
C SER A 235 15.76 -5.03 -21.37
N GLY A 236 16.70 -5.79 -20.79
CA GLY A 236 17.34 -5.47 -19.52
C GLY A 236 16.65 -6.08 -18.30
N PRO A 237 17.21 -5.86 -17.09
CA PRO A 237 16.79 -6.57 -15.87
C PRO A 237 15.30 -6.49 -15.57
N MET A 238 14.65 -5.36 -15.88
CA MET A 238 13.21 -5.22 -15.65
C MET A 238 12.38 -6.21 -16.45
N VAL A 239 12.69 -6.37 -17.75
CA VAL A 239 11.91 -7.22 -18.66
C VAL A 239 12.31 -8.68 -18.53
N GLN A 240 13.61 -8.95 -18.40
CA GLN A 240 14.17 -10.30 -18.42
C GLN A 240 14.07 -11.00 -17.05
N GLU A 241 14.13 -10.27 -15.95
CA GLU A 241 14.19 -10.82 -14.60
C GLU A 241 13.00 -10.37 -13.73
N VAL A 242 12.82 -9.05 -13.52
CA VAL A 242 11.85 -8.52 -12.55
C VAL A 242 10.41 -8.82 -12.94
N TYR A 243 9.99 -8.60 -14.20
CA TYR A 243 8.60 -8.84 -14.59
C TYR A 243 8.20 -10.32 -14.48
N PRO A 244 9.00 -11.30 -14.94
CA PRO A 244 8.71 -12.70 -14.72
C PRO A 244 8.66 -13.07 -13.23
N ALA A 245 9.59 -12.56 -12.43
CA ALA A 245 9.64 -12.83 -11.00
C ALA A 245 8.41 -12.26 -10.25
N VAL A 246 8.00 -11.02 -10.56
CA VAL A 246 6.78 -10.41 -9.99
C VAL A 246 5.53 -11.19 -10.39
N ARG A 247 5.47 -11.75 -11.58
CA ARG A 247 4.33 -12.60 -11.99
C ARG A 247 4.24 -13.87 -11.13
N ARG A 248 5.36 -14.50 -10.83
CA ARG A 248 5.43 -15.77 -10.07
C ARG A 248 5.24 -15.61 -8.59
N CYS A 249 5.74 -14.50 -7.99
CA CYS A 249 5.78 -14.38 -6.54
C CYS A 249 4.38 -14.25 -5.90
N ASP A 250 4.27 -14.75 -4.66
CA ASP A 250 3.14 -14.52 -3.76
C ASP A 250 3.39 -13.30 -2.84
N ALA A 251 4.68 -12.99 -2.64
CA ALA A 251 5.11 -11.85 -1.82
C ALA A 251 6.29 -11.13 -2.47
N LEU A 252 6.19 -9.79 -2.50
CA LEU A 252 7.27 -8.88 -2.87
C LEU A 252 7.86 -8.27 -1.60
N VAL A 253 9.16 -8.43 -1.40
CA VAL A 253 9.92 -7.82 -0.29
C VAL A 253 10.83 -6.74 -0.85
N MET A 254 10.62 -5.50 -0.44
CA MET A 254 11.44 -4.35 -0.83
C MET A 254 12.53 -4.11 0.22
N LEU A 255 13.79 -4.37 -0.13
CA LEU A 255 14.94 -4.17 0.75
C LEU A 255 15.52 -2.77 0.52
N CYS A 256 15.26 -1.85 1.43
CA CYS A 256 15.49 -0.43 1.25
C CYS A 256 16.56 0.10 2.22
N ALA A 257 17.67 0.57 1.70
CA ALA A 257 18.53 1.49 2.44
C ALA A 257 17.98 2.92 2.30
N ASN A 258 17.99 3.67 3.39
CA ASN A 258 17.55 5.07 3.37
C ASN A 258 18.65 5.96 2.76
N TYR A 259 18.30 6.65 1.68
CA TYR A 259 19.14 7.66 1.02
C TYR A 259 18.43 9.01 1.04
N ASN A 260 18.81 9.90 1.96
CA ASN A 260 18.20 11.22 2.10
C ASN A 260 16.65 11.16 2.18
N ASP A 261 16.14 10.29 3.06
CA ASP A 261 14.72 10.05 3.28
C ASP A 261 13.92 9.59 2.05
N ALA A 262 14.60 8.94 1.11
CA ALA A 262 14.01 8.41 -0.11
C ALA A 262 14.51 7.00 -0.45
N LEU A 263 13.73 6.30 -1.26
CA LEU A 263 14.15 5.05 -1.91
C LEU A 263 15.34 5.33 -2.84
N SER A 264 16.23 4.36 -3.00
CA SER A 264 17.30 4.47 -3.97
C SER A 264 16.77 4.68 -5.40
N ALA A 265 17.54 5.36 -6.23
CA ALA A 265 17.16 5.66 -7.62
C ALA A 265 16.74 4.40 -8.39
N ASN A 266 17.45 3.28 -8.23
CA ASN A 266 17.13 2.05 -8.95
C ASN A 266 15.84 1.39 -8.47
N LEU A 267 15.55 1.41 -7.17
CA LEU A 267 14.26 0.93 -6.65
C LEU A 267 13.12 1.83 -7.12
N THR A 268 13.33 3.14 -7.15
CA THR A 268 12.35 4.09 -7.70
C THR A 268 12.09 3.84 -9.19
N ALA A 269 13.15 3.68 -9.98
CA ALA A 269 13.05 3.34 -11.40
C ALA A 269 12.32 2.00 -11.62
N CYS A 270 12.62 0.99 -10.81
CA CYS A 270 11.93 -0.30 -10.82
C CYS A 270 10.42 -0.12 -10.56
N VAL A 271 10.03 0.58 -9.49
CA VAL A 271 8.63 0.86 -9.16
C VAL A 271 7.92 1.61 -10.29
N ASN A 272 8.56 2.62 -10.87
CA ASN A 272 8.02 3.37 -12.01
C ASN A 272 7.76 2.45 -13.20
N ARG A 273 8.70 1.60 -13.53
CA ARG A 273 8.62 0.68 -14.67
C ARG A 273 7.68 -0.51 -14.46
N LEU A 274 7.37 -0.91 -13.22
CA LEU A 274 6.30 -1.87 -12.94
C LEU A 274 4.94 -1.40 -13.50
N THR A 275 4.80 -0.14 -13.90
CA THR A 275 3.59 0.35 -14.56
C THR A 275 3.22 -0.43 -15.82
N ALA A 276 4.20 -0.85 -16.62
CA ALA A 276 3.94 -1.66 -17.82
C ALA A 276 3.27 -3.00 -17.46
N LEU A 277 3.80 -3.69 -16.44
CA LEU A 277 3.22 -4.92 -15.94
C LEU A 277 1.85 -4.70 -15.28
N PHE A 278 1.70 -3.63 -14.50
CA PHE A 278 0.44 -3.25 -13.85
C PHE A 278 -0.68 -2.92 -14.85
N ARG A 279 -0.35 -2.49 -16.07
CA ARG A 279 -1.33 -2.32 -17.16
C ARG A 279 -1.98 -3.64 -17.56
N GLN A 280 -1.26 -4.76 -17.42
CA GLN A 280 -1.70 -6.09 -17.83
C GLN A 280 -2.44 -6.84 -16.71
N GLN A 281 -1.98 -6.69 -15.49
CA GLN A 281 -2.53 -7.42 -14.36
C GLN A 281 -2.55 -6.59 -13.09
N ARG A 282 -3.47 -6.92 -12.18
CA ARG A 282 -3.51 -6.39 -10.82
C ARG A 282 -2.74 -7.33 -9.88
N PHE A 283 -2.23 -6.78 -8.78
CA PHE A 283 -1.44 -7.52 -7.79
C PHE A 283 -2.20 -7.71 -6.47
N TYR A 284 -3.54 -7.82 -6.52
CA TYR A 284 -4.39 -7.93 -5.34
C TYR A 284 -4.10 -9.18 -4.49
N ASP A 285 -3.61 -10.23 -5.12
CA ASP A 285 -3.22 -11.52 -4.53
C ASP A 285 -1.79 -11.53 -3.97
N LYS A 286 -0.99 -10.51 -4.29
CA LYS A 286 0.43 -10.44 -3.93
C LYS A 286 0.65 -9.54 -2.73
N ARG A 287 1.37 -10.03 -1.75
CA ARG A 287 1.69 -9.28 -0.52
C ARG A 287 2.90 -8.37 -0.72
N LEU A 288 2.85 -7.21 -0.11
CA LEU A 288 3.97 -6.29 -0.02
C LEU A 288 4.60 -6.37 1.38
N PHE A 289 5.89 -6.57 1.43
CA PHE A 289 6.69 -6.38 2.62
C PHE A 289 7.81 -5.38 2.36
N GLY A 290 8.24 -4.68 3.41
CA GLY A 290 9.37 -3.77 3.40
C GLY A 290 10.38 -4.13 4.49
N LEU A 291 11.65 -3.93 4.18
CA LEU A 291 12.73 -3.96 5.14
C LEU A 291 13.55 -2.70 4.92
N VAL A 292 13.55 -1.81 5.88
CA VAL A 292 14.20 -0.50 5.78
C VAL A 292 15.29 -0.36 6.82
N VAL A 293 16.47 -0.01 6.38
CA VAL A 293 17.58 0.35 7.27
C VAL A 293 17.98 1.80 6.99
N SER A 294 17.90 2.62 8.04
CA SER A 294 18.30 4.03 8.02
C SER A 294 19.60 4.22 8.79
N GLY A 295 20.45 5.14 8.34
CA GLY A 295 21.64 5.54 9.10
C GLY A 295 21.28 6.33 10.36
N TYR A 296 20.14 7.04 10.30
CA TYR A 296 19.61 7.89 11.37
C TYR A 296 18.10 7.64 11.50
N SER A 297 17.30 8.69 11.56
CA SER A 297 15.83 8.63 11.51
C SER A 297 15.30 8.48 10.08
N GLY A 298 13.97 8.50 9.90
CA GLY A 298 13.33 8.57 8.59
C GLY A 298 12.97 7.23 7.95
N GLY A 299 13.15 6.11 8.64
CA GLY A 299 12.71 4.80 8.11
C GLY A 299 11.21 4.73 7.81
N ASP A 300 10.40 5.41 8.60
CA ASP A 300 8.95 5.55 8.40
C ASP A 300 8.60 6.33 7.12
N LEU A 301 9.44 7.27 6.69
CA LEU A 301 9.25 7.99 5.42
C LEU A 301 9.33 7.03 4.23
N LEU A 302 10.29 6.10 4.23
CA LEU A 302 10.42 5.07 3.18
C LEU A 302 9.26 4.07 3.25
N ALA A 303 8.85 3.64 4.43
CA ALA A 303 7.68 2.76 4.57
C ALA A 303 6.43 3.40 3.95
N ARG A 304 6.20 4.69 4.21
CA ARG A 304 5.09 5.45 3.61
C ARG A 304 5.25 5.63 2.09
N GLN A 305 6.48 5.76 1.57
CA GLN A 305 6.72 5.75 0.12
C GLN A 305 6.35 4.40 -0.51
N LEU A 306 6.69 3.27 0.12
CA LEU A 306 6.30 1.93 -0.34
C LEU A 306 4.78 1.76 -0.35
N ILE A 307 4.06 2.23 0.68
CA ILE A 307 2.60 2.24 0.72
C ILE A 307 2.04 3.00 -0.48
N SER A 308 2.47 4.25 -0.70
CA SER A 308 1.99 5.07 -1.82
C SER A 308 2.27 4.42 -3.16
N ALA A 309 3.50 3.95 -3.36
CA ALA A 309 3.98 3.46 -4.64
C ALA A 309 3.41 2.09 -5.01
N LEU A 310 3.38 1.14 -4.07
CA LEU A 310 3.08 -0.26 -4.34
C LEU A 310 1.69 -0.70 -3.86
N ASN A 311 1.26 -0.30 -2.67
CA ASN A 311 -0.07 -0.64 -2.19
C ASN A 311 -1.15 0.22 -2.84
N MET A 312 -1.04 1.56 -2.77
CA MET A 312 -2.07 2.47 -3.29
C MET A 312 -2.08 2.53 -4.82
N ASN A 313 -0.90 2.60 -5.46
CA ASN A 313 -0.80 2.82 -6.91
C ASN A 313 -0.63 1.55 -7.74
N LYS A 314 -0.11 0.45 -7.15
CA LYS A 314 0.17 -0.80 -7.88
C LYS A 314 -0.62 -2.01 -7.38
N SER A 315 -1.56 -1.82 -6.46
CA SER A 315 -2.49 -2.84 -5.96
C SER A 315 -1.92 -4.02 -5.16
N PHE A 316 -0.69 -3.96 -4.66
CA PHE A 316 -0.22 -5.00 -3.74
C PHE A 316 -1.01 -4.96 -2.43
N PHE A 317 -1.42 -6.12 -1.93
CA PHE A 317 -2.01 -6.27 -0.62
C PHE A 317 -0.98 -5.96 0.47
N LEU A 318 -1.38 -5.20 1.48
CA LEU A 318 -0.52 -4.81 2.61
C LEU A 318 -0.87 -5.66 3.84
N PRO A 319 -0.08 -6.67 4.20
CA PRO A 319 -0.33 -7.45 5.41
C PRO A 319 -0.07 -6.60 6.67
N PRO A 320 -0.58 -7.02 7.84
CA PRO A 320 -0.25 -6.34 9.10
C PRO A 320 1.26 -6.26 9.32
N HIS A 321 1.73 -5.16 9.91
CA HIS A 321 3.15 -4.95 10.21
C HIS A 321 4.06 -5.19 8.99
N PHE A 322 3.66 -4.70 7.82
CA PHE A 322 4.30 -5.01 6.55
C PHE A 322 5.79 -4.66 6.47
N CYS A 323 6.28 -3.77 7.33
CA CYS A 323 7.62 -3.22 7.22
C CYS A 323 8.41 -3.37 8.53
N LEU A 324 9.59 -3.95 8.43
CA LEU A 324 10.61 -3.94 9.47
C LEU A 324 11.48 -2.70 9.29
N LEU A 325 11.64 -1.92 10.36
CA LEU A 325 12.38 -0.65 10.38
C LEU A 325 13.52 -0.74 11.39
N GLU A 326 14.76 -0.51 10.95
CA GLU A 326 15.93 -0.48 11.83
C GLU A 326 16.84 0.71 11.55
N THR A 327 17.60 1.08 12.59
CA THR A 327 18.61 2.14 12.49
C THR A 327 20.00 1.54 12.68
N ALA A 328 20.83 1.63 11.63
CA ALA A 328 22.20 1.12 11.66
C ALA A 328 23.06 1.91 10.68
N ASN A 329 23.93 2.80 11.19
CA ASN A 329 24.74 3.71 10.38
C ASN A 329 26.01 3.04 9.84
N GLU A 330 26.85 2.49 10.74
CA GLU A 330 28.11 1.90 10.36
C GLU A 330 27.95 0.52 9.72
N ARG A 331 28.88 0.14 8.86
CA ARG A 331 28.91 -1.20 8.27
C ARG A 331 28.95 -2.29 9.31
N GLY A 332 28.04 -3.27 9.20
CA GLY A 332 27.93 -4.37 10.12
C GLY A 332 27.46 -4.00 11.53
N SER A 333 27.00 -2.76 11.75
CA SER A 333 26.43 -2.37 13.05
C SER A 333 25.09 -3.01 13.31
N LEU A 334 24.31 -3.34 12.29
CA LEU A 334 22.99 -3.95 12.42
C LEU A 334 23.03 -5.26 13.23
N VAL A 335 23.94 -6.17 12.90
CA VAL A 335 24.04 -7.48 13.59
C VAL A 335 24.49 -7.38 15.04
N ARG A 336 24.94 -6.21 15.47
CA ARG A 336 25.32 -5.90 16.84
C ARG A 336 24.21 -5.23 17.65
N LEU A 337 23.07 -4.95 17.02
CA LEU A 337 21.93 -4.33 17.72
C LEU A 337 21.34 -5.34 18.72
N PRO A 338 21.10 -4.92 19.97
CA PRO A 338 20.49 -5.80 20.98
C PRO A 338 19.13 -6.32 20.52
N GLY A 339 18.96 -7.64 20.53
CA GLY A 339 17.69 -8.29 20.24
C GLY A 339 17.27 -8.27 18.76
N ILE A 340 18.15 -7.96 17.83
CA ILE A 340 17.85 -7.90 16.39
C ILE A 340 17.26 -9.21 15.85
N GLU A 341 17.70 -10.35 16.38
CA GLU A 341 17.21 -11.68 15.97
C GLU A 341 15.77 -11.98 16.44
N ARG A 342 15.20 -11.16 17.31
CA ARG A 342 13.84 -11.33 17.86
C ARG A 342 12.82 -10.39 17.25
N ARG A 343 13.24 -9.53 16.34
CA ARG A 343 12.41 -8.55 15.62
C ARG A 343 11.99 -9.07 14.25
#